data_2214ce492e9fc92eb4f1338f0d635a02
#
_entry.id   2214ce492e9fc92eb4f1338f0d635a02
#
_cell.length_a   1.000
_cell.length_b   1.000
_cell.length_c   1.000
_cell.angle_alpha   90.00
_cell.angle_beta   90.00
_cell.angle_gamma   90.00
#
_symmetry.space_group_name_H-M   'P 1'
#
loop_
_entity.id
_entity.type
_entity.pdbx_description
1 polymer ?
#
loop_
_entity_poly.entity_id
_entity_poly.type
_entity_poly.pdbx_seq_one_letter_code
_entity_poly.pdbx_strand_id
1 'polypeptide(L)'
;MSWKFLFKYPSPSRILEQADEDMTTSVLLIVALVLTICAVAFQIIGVAPPYWVSIDTASLKMHYGLWTTCTEVQTVTTCEDSDADEDWQKAVRAMSILGLLVLSVAVFMTVLKLFVMKDKKPVLFAGIGTSFAGGIFILIAVAVFAAKQNDELANVDFTYHFAFAFSIIAMITAFAAGGVMLFSMTKE
;
A
#
# COMPACT_ATOMS: atom_id res chain seq x y z
N MET A 1 1.70 9.25 -61.50
CA MET A 1 1.62 8.16 -60.51
C MET A 1 2.61 8.49 -59.42
N SER A 2 2.07 8.78 -58.22
CA SER A 2 2.86 9.40 -57.12
C SER A 2 3.60 8.36 -56.31
N TRP A 3 4.91 8.43 -56.24
CA TRP A 3 5.83 7.59 -55.46
C TRP A 3 5.68 7.67 -53.93
N LYS A 4 4.68 8.40 -53.44
CA LYS A 4 4.43 8.62 -51.99
C LYS A 4 3.83 7.43 -51.21
N PHE A 5 3.49 6.34 -51.89
CA PHE A 5 2.84 5.16 -51.25
C PHE A 5 3.80 4.08 -50.76
N LEU A 6 5.09 4.14 -51.13
CA LEU A 6 6.06 3.05 -50.86
C LEU A 6 6.82 3.16 -49.52
N PHE A 7 6.63 4.27 -48.77
CA PHE A 7 7.37 4.52 -47.51
C PHE A 7 6.50 4.41 -46.23
N LYS A 8 5.40 3.68 -46.27
CA LYS A 8 4.49 3.57 -45.11
C LYS A 8 4.71 2.34 -44.23
N TYR A 9 5.70 1.50 -44.53
CA TYR A 9 6.07 0.38 -43.66
C TYR A 9 7.28 0.76 -42.80
N PRO A 10 7.15 0.66 -41.44
CA PRO A 10 8.31 0.85 -40.56
C PRO A 10 9.40 -0.18 -40.91
N SER A 11 10.66 0.21 -40.81
CA SER A 11 11.78 -0.69 -41.05
C SER A 11 11.73 -1.90 -40.08
N PRO A 12 12.18 -3.08 -40.48
CA PRO A 12 12.17 -4.29 -39.61
C PRO A 12 12.84 -4.03 -38.24
N SER A 13 13.89 -3.21 -38.19
CA SER A 13 14.56 -2.81 -36.96
C SER A 13 13.64 -2.03 -36.00
N ARG A 14 12.82 -1.13 -36.50
CA ARG A 14 11.85 -0.37 -35.70
C ARG A 14 10.72 -1.24 -35.15
N ILE A 15 10.31 -2.25 -35.93
CA ILE A 15 9.28 -3.22 -35.47
C ILE A 15 9.82 -4.05 -34.31
N LEU A 16 11.07 -4.51 -34.40
CA LEU A 16 11.72 -5.26 -33.33
C LEU A 16 11.94 -4.42 -32.07
N GLU A 17 12.38 -3.18 -32.22
CA GLU A 17 12.59 -2.24 -31.11
C GLU A 17 11.26 -1.93 -30.39
N GLN A 18 10.18 -1.70 -31.12
CA GLN A 18 8.85 -1.46 -30.58
C GLN A 18 8.29 -2.70 -29.86
N ALA A 19 8.52 -3.89 -30.40
CA ALA A 19 8.11 -5.14 -29.75
C ALA A 19 8.86 -5.39 -28.43
N ASP A 20 10.13 -5.02 -28.34
CA ASP A 20 10.93 -5.13 -27.12
C ASP A 20 10.48 -4.11 -26.04
N GLU A 21 10.16 -2.88 -26.46
CA GLU A 21 9.61 -1.85 -25.58
C GLU A 21 8.24 -2.25 -25.02
N ASP A 22 7.33 -2.77 -25.85
CA ASP A 22 6.00 -3.24 -25.45
C ASP A 22 6.10 -4.43 -24.48
N MET A 23 7.04 -5.35 -24.70
CA MET A 23 7.28 -6.48 -23.80
C MET A 23 7.81 -6.01 -22.44
N THR A 24 8.77 -5.10 -22.44
CA THR A 24 9.36 -4.52 -21.21
C THR A 24 8.30 -3.77 -20.39
N THR A 25 7.46 -2.95 -21.03
CA THR A 25 6.38 -2.24 -20.39
C THR A 25 5.36 -3.19 -19.77
N SER A 26 5.00 -4.25 -20.45
CA SER A 26 4.08 -5.28 -19.94
C SER A 26 4.64 -5.98 -18.69
N VAL A 27 5.92 -6.33 -18.69
CA VAL A 27 6.60 -6.94 -17.52
C VAL A 27 6.61 -5.98 -16.34
N LEU A 28 6.93 -4.70 -16.55
CA LEU A 28 6.90 -3.69 -15.48
C LEU A 28 5.51 -3.52 -14.86
N LEU A 29 4.45 -3.54 -15.68
CA LEU A 29 3.08 -3.45 -15.19
C LEU A 29 2.65 -4.69 -14.40
N ILE A 30 3.13 -5.90 -14.78
CA ILE A 30 2.91 -7.12 -14.01
C ILE A 30 3.61 -7.03 -12.65
N VAL A 31 4.85 -6.56 -12.61
CA VAL A 31 5.58 -6.33 -11.35
C VAL A 31 4.84 -5.32 -10.47
N ALA A 32 4.37 -4.22 -11.05
CA ALA A 32 3.58 -3.21 -10.33
C ALA A 32 2.27 -3.80 -9.78
N LEU A 33 1.59 -4.67 -10.54
CA LEU A 33 0.38 -5.36 -10.09
C LEU A 33 0.66 -6.26 -8.88
N VAL A 34 1.73 -7.06 -8.93
CA VAL A 34 2.13 -7.91 -7.81
C VAL A 34 2.44 -7.06 -6.58
N LEU A 35 3.19 -5.96 -6.73
CA LEU A 35 3.51 -5.06 -5.63
C LEU A 35 2.26 -4.41 -5.03
N THR A 36 1.28 -3.97 -5.84
CA THR A 36 0.04 -3.38 -5.32
C THR A 36 -0.82 -4.42 -4.58
N ILE A 37 -0.89 -5.65 -5.07
CA ILE A 37 -1.57 -6.75 -4.37
C ILE A 37 -0.89 -7.05 -3.04
N CYS A 38 0.44 -7.11 -3.00
CA CYS A 38 1.21 -7.29 -1.77
C CYS A 38 0.96 -6.13 -0.79
N ALA A 39 0.92 -4.89 -1.26
CA ALA A 39 0.63 -3.73 -0.42
C ALA A 39 -0.75 -3.82 0.24
N VAL A 40 -1.78 -4.23 -0.51
CA VAL A 40 -3.14 -4.47 0.02
C VAL A 40 -3.11 -5.59 1.06
N ALA A 41 -2.45 -6.72 0.77
CA ALA A 41 -2.35 -7.85 1.69
C ALA A 41 -1.65 -7.46 3.00
N PHE A 42 -0.52 -6.76 2.91
CA PHE A 42 0.21 -6.28 4.09
C PHE A 42 -0.61 -5.26 4.90
N GLN A 43 -1.36 -4.38 4.22
CA GLN A 43 -2.24 -3.43 4.91
C GLN A 43 -3.38 -4.15 5.65
N ILE A 44 -3.97 -5.19 5.08
CA ILE A 44 -4.98 -6.01 5.77
C ILE A 44 -4.38 -6.65 7.03
N ILE A 45 -3.19 -7.27 6.90
CA ILE A 45 -2.46 -7.86 8.04
C ILE A 45 -2.10 -6.79 9.07
N GLY A 46 -1.79 -5.57 8.63
CA GLY A 46 -1.48 -4.45 9.51
C GLY A 46 -2.69 -3.92 10.27
N VAL A 47 -3.87 -3.89 9.64
CA VAL A 47 -5.07 -3.25 10.23
C VAL A 47 -5.89 -4.22 11.09
N ALA A 48 -5.94 -5.52 10.74
CA ALA A 48 -6.90 -6.45 11.35
C ALA A 48 -6.53 -6.92 12.77
N PRO A 49 -5.28 -7.29 13.12
CA PRO A 49 -4.97 -7.87 14.42
C PRO A 49 -4.69 -6.82 15.51
N PRO A 50 -4.92 -7.18 16.79
CA PRO A 50 -4.66 -6.30 17.94
C PRO A 50 -3.18 -6.32 18.36
N TYR A 51 -2.25 -6.16 17.41
CA TYR A 51 -0.81 -6.28 17.64
C TYR A 51 -0.01 -5.12 17.04
N TRP A 52 -0.44 -3.88 17.34
CA TRP A 52 0.32 -2.67 16.99
C TRP A 52 1.37 -2.36 18.06
N VAL A 53 0.98 -2.49 19.33
CA VAL A 53 1.85 -2.25 20.47
C VAL A 53 1.67 -3.36 21.50
N SER A 54 2.76 -3.72 22.18
CA SER A 54 2.79 -4.61 23.34
C SER A 54 3.46 -3.92 24.50
N ILE A 55 2.86 -4.07 25.69
CA ILE A 55 3.38 -3.63 26.98
C ILE A 55 3.51 -4.87 27.84
N ASP A 56 4.73 -5.22 28.21
CA ASP A 56 5.02 -6.37 29.04
C ASP A 56 5.57 -5.91 30.39
N THR A 57 4.82 -6.18 31.46
CA THR A 57 5.25 -5.97 32.85
C THR A 57 5.29 -7.30 33.60
N ALA A 58 5.91 -7.33 34.76
CA ALA A 58 6.07 -8.57 35.54
C ALA A 58 4.76 -9.30 35.87
N SER A 59 3.63 -8.59 35.91
CA SER A 59 2.30 -9.10 36.31
C SER A 59 1.20 -8.94 35.26
N LEU A 60 1.45 -8.18 34.19
CA LEU A 60 0.47 -7.82 33.19
C LEU A 60 1.11 -7.78 31.81
N LYS A 61 0.52 -8.49 30.85
CA LYS A 61 0.83 -8.29 29.42
C LYS A 61 -0.38 -7.69 28.74
N MET A 62 -0.15 -6.59 28.02
CA MET A 62 -1.20 -5.92 27.25
C MET A 62 -0.70 -5.78 25.83
N HIS A 63 -1.59 -6.09 24.88
CA HIS A 63 -1.35 -5.78 23.48
C HIS A 63 -2.61 -5.17 22.88
N TYR A 64 -2.43 -4.18 22.05
CA TYR A 64 -3.53 -3.50 21.40
C TYR A 64 -3.22 -3.12 19.95
N GLY A 65 -4.28 -3.07 19.19
CA GLY A 65 -4.27 -2.67 17.79
C GLY A 65 -5.19 -1.50 17.55
N LEU A 66 -5.69 -1.41 16.33
CA LEU A 66 -6.62 -0.33 15.96
C LEU A 66 -8.04 -0.54 16.52
N TRP A 67 -8.47 -1.80 16.76
CA TRP A 67 -9.88 -2.14 17.05
C TRP A 67 -10.06 -2.77 18.42
N THR A 68 -9.08 -3.51 18.87
CA THR A 68 -9.19 -4.37 20.06
C THR A 68 -7.97 -4.21 20.94
N THR A 69 -8.20 -4.19 22.25
CA THR A 69 -7.18 -4.25 23.30
C THR A 69 -7.33 -5.56 24.03
N CYS A 70 -6.25 -6.32 24.15
CA CYS A 70 -6.20 -7.58 24.90
C CYS A 70 -5.27 -7.43 26.09
N THR A 71 -5.75 -7.86 27.26
CA THR A 71 -5.02 -7.85 28.53
C THR A 71 -4.90 -9.27 29.04
N GLU A 72 -3.68 -9.70 29.31
CA GLU A 72 -3.38 -11.00 29.90
C GLU A 72 -2.90 -10.82 31.35
N VAL A 73 -3.66 -11.37 32.29
CA VAL A 73 -3.31 -11.40 33.71
C VAL A 73 -3.19 -12.85 34.15
N GLN A 74 -1.99 -13.25 34.57
CA GLN A 74 -1.64 -14.61 34.94
C GLN A 74 -1.84 -15.59 33.75
N THR A 75 -2.97 -16.22 33.60
CA THR A 75 -3.28 -17.16 32.50
C THR A 75 -4.60 -16.84 31.81
N VAL A 76 -5.22 -15.72 32.18
CA VAL A 76 -6.51 -15.30 31.62
C VAL A 76 -6.31 -14.15 30.68
N THR A 77 -6.67 -14.33 29.42
CA THR A 77 -6.65 -13.26 28.42
C THR A 77 -8.07 -12.75 28.21
N THR A 78 -8.27 -11.46 28.45
CA THR A 78 -9.51 -10.75 28.18
C THR A 78 -9.28 -9.77 27.06
N CYS A 79 -10.09 -9.83 26.00
CA CYS A 79 -10.04 -8.88 24.88
C CYS A 79 -11.33 -8.07 24.87
N GLU A 80 -11.18 -6.76 24.74
CA GLU A 80 -12.29 -5.81 24.66
C GLU A 80 -12.12 -4.95 23.42
N ASP A 81 -13.24 -4.52 22.84
CA ASP A 81 -13.22 -3.57 21.75
C ASP A 81 -12.65 -2.23 22.27
N SER A 82 -11.66 -1.72 21.57
CA SER A 82 -11.07 -0.44 21.90
C SER A 82 -12.01 0.66 21.42
N ASP A 83 -12.73 1.29 22.33
CA ASP A 83 -13.44 2.52 22.03
C ASP A 83 -12.40 3.59 21.65
N ALA A 84 -12.57 4.20 20.46
CA ALA A 84 -11.71 5.30 20.06
C ALA A 84 -12.19 6.58 20.76
N ASP A 85 -11.86 6.74 22.04
CA ASP A 85 -12.25 7.90 22.82
C ASP A 85 -11.51 9.16 22.35
N GLU A 86 -10.26 8.99 21.95
CA GLU A 86 -9.39 10.06 21.46
C GLU A 86 -9.57 10.33 19.95
N ASP A 87 -9.63 11.59 19.56
CA ASP A 87 -9.82 11.98 18.16
C ASP A 87 -8.67 11.54 17.25
N TRP A 88 -7.46 11.44 17.77
CA TRP A 88 -6.32 10.93 17.00
C TRP A 88 -6.45 9.44 16.66
N GLN A 89 -7.05 8.62 17.54
CA GLN A 89 -7.30 7.20 17.27
C GLN A 89 -8.32 7.04 16.14
N LYS A 90 -9.39 7.86 16.14
CA LYS A 90 -10.36 7.91 15.03
C LYS A 90 -9.69 8.29 13.73
N ALA A 91 -8.78 9.28 13.76
CA ALA A 91 -8.02 9.70 12.58
C ALA A 91 -7.13 8.58 12.05
N VAL A 92 -6.40 7.86 12.91
CA VAL A 92 -5.55 6.72 12.52
C VAL A 92 -6.38 5.61 11.88
N ARG A 93 -7.52 5.24 12.48
CA ARG A 93 -8.45 4.24 11.93
C ARG A 93 -8.96 4.67 10.55
N ALA A 94 -9.42 5.91 10.43
CA ALA A 94 -9.94 6.44 9.17
C ALA A 94 -8.88 6.46 8.08
N MET A 95 -7.67 6.94 8.36
CA MET A 95 -6.56 6.98 7.41
C MET A 95 -6.10 5.58 6.99
N SER A 96 -6.07 4.62 7.93
CA SER A 96 -5.71 3.23 7.62
C SER A 96 -6.71 2.56 6.68
N ILE A 97 -8.02 2.78 6.90
CA ILE A 97 -9.09 2.27 6.02
C ILE A 97 -9.06 2.97 4.67
N LEU A 98 -8.94 4.30 4.63
CA LEU A 98 -8.83 5.04 3.38
C LEU A 98 -7.63 4.60 2.56
N GLY A 99 -6.48 4.38 3.20
CA GLY A 99 -5.31 3.82 2.55
C GLY A 99 -5.58 2.48 1.89
N LEU A 100 -6.23 1.56 2.62
CA LEU A 100 -6.61 0.23 2.11
C LEU A 100 -7.58 0.33 0.92
N LEU A 101 -8.61 1.17 1.01
CA LEU A 101 -9.60 1.36 -0.06
C LEU A 101 -8.94 1.93 -1.32
N VAL A 102 -8.10 2.95 -1.16
CA VAL A 102 -7.42 3.60 -2.29
C VAL A 102 -6.40 2.67 -2.93
N LEU A 103 -5.67 1.84 -2.17
CA LEU A 103 -4.81 0.80 -2.71
C LEU A 103 -5.60 -0.28 -3.47
N SER A 104 -6.80 -0.64 -3.01
CA SER A 104 -7.67 -1.56 -3.74
C SER A 104 -8.10 -0.99 -5.09
N VAL A 105 -8.35 0.33 -5.16
CA VAL A 105 -8.58 1.03 -6.44
C VAL A 105 -7.32 1.00 -7.31
N ALA A 106 -6.12 1.14 -6.75
CA ALA A 106 -4.86 1.05 -7.50
C ALA A 106 -4.69 -0.33 -8.15
N VAL A 107 -4.99 -1.43 -7.43
CA VAL A 107 -5.02 -2.80 -8.00
C VAL A 107 -5.98 -2.85 -9.19
N PHE A 108 -7.21 -2.37 -9.01
CA PHE A 108 -8.22 -2.39 -10.05
C PHE A 108 -7.78 -1.60 -11.31
N MET A 109 -7.22 -0.39 -11.13
CA MET A 109 -6.71 0.42 -12.24
C MET A 109 -5.55 -0.26 -12.98
N THR A 110 -4.65 -0.92 -12.25
CA THR A 110 -3.52 -1.65 -12.84
C THR A 110 -4.01 -2.86 -13.64
N VAL A 111 -4.99 -3.60 -13.13
CA VAL A 111 -5.65 -4.70 -13.85
C VAL A 111 -6.33 -4.20 -15.13
N LEU A 112 -7.09 -3.10 -15.06
CA LEU A 112 -7.72 -2.48 -16.22
C LEU A 112 -6.70 -2.08 -17.29
N LYS A 113 -5.57 -1.47 -16.89
CA LYS A 113 -4.49 -1.10 -17.82
C LYS A 113 -3.89 -2.33 -18.50
N LEU A 114 -3.65 -3.42 -17.76
CA LEU A 114 -3.03 -4.64 -18.28
C LEU A 114 -3.92 -5.40 -19.26
N PHE A 115 -5.20 -5.57 -18.93
CA PHE A 115 -6.07 -6.52 -19.63
C PHE A 115 -7.11 -5.86 -20.54
N VAL A 116 -7.59 -4.66 -20.20
CA VAL A 116 -8.75 -4.04 -20.87
C VAL A 116 -8.38 -2.80 -21.65
N MET A 117 -7.57 -1.92 -21.08
CA MET A 117 -7.31 -0.58 -21.60
C MET A 117 -5.82 -0.33 -21.85
N LYS A 118 -5.16 -1.23 -22.61
CA LYS A 118 -3.71 -1.20 -22.86
C LYS A 118 -3.21 0.14 -23.42
N ASP A 119 -3.98 0.77 -24.31
CA ASP A 119 -3.60 2.02 -24.99
C ASP A 119 -4.03 3.29 -24.24
N LYS A 120 -4.71 3.16 -23.09
CA LYS A 120 -5.26 4.31 -22.37
C LYS A 120 -4.30 4.81 -21.29
N LYS A 121 -3.49 5.83 -21.62
CA LYS A 121 -2.58 6.51 -20.67
C LYS A 121 -3.27 7.03 -19.40
N PRO A 122 -4.51 7.62 -19.43
CA PRO A 122 -5.13 8.13 -18.21
C PRO A 122 -5.41 7.05 -17.16
N VAL A 123 -5.60 5.79 -17.55
CA VAL A 123 -5.79 4.67 -16.60
C VAL A 123 -4.51 4.39 -15.83
N LEU A 124 -3.35 4.48 -16.51
CA LEU A 124 -2.04 4.32 -15.85
C LEU A 124 -1.79 5.47 -14.88
N PHE A 125 -2.09 6.72 -15.26
CA PHE A 125 -1.99 7.87 -14.35
C PHE A 125 -2.87 7.70 -13.10
N ALA A 126 -4.10 7.19 -13.26
CA ALA A 126 -4.98 6.89 -12.13
C ALA A 126 -4.39 5.81 -11.22
N GLY A 127 -3.80 4.74 -11.78
CA GLY A 127 -3.11 3.70 -11.02
C GLY A 127 -1.92 4.24 -10.21
N ILE A 128 -1.09 5.08 -10.84
CA ILE A 128 0.05 5.76 -10.18
C ILE A 128 -0.47 6.64 -9.05
N GLY A 129 -1.42 7.53 -9.34
CA GLY A 129 -1.96 8.48 -8.37
C GLY A 129 -2.60 7.79 -7.16
N THR A 130 -3.36 6.72 -7.39
CA THR A 130 -3.99 5.95 -6.30
C THR A 130 -2.97 5.15 -5.49
N SER A 131 -1.90 4.63 -6.08
CA SER A 131 -0.82 3.96 -5.34
C SER A 131 -0.10 4.93 -4.40
N PHE A 132 0.27 6.12 -4.88
CA PHE A 132 0.89 7.14 -4.05
C PHE A 132 -0.06 7.68 -2.97
N ALA A 133 -1.31 7.98 -3.32
CA ALA A 133 -2.31 8.46 -2.37
C ALA A 133 -2.58 7.44 -1.25
N GLY A 134 -2.71 6.16 -1.59
CA GLY A 134 -2.86 5.09 -0.61
C GLY A 134 -1.67 4.99 0.33
N GLY A 135 -0.44 5.05 -0.22
CA GLY A 135 0.79 5.10 0.58
C GLY A 135 0.86 6.32 1.52
N ILE A 136 0.41 7.50 1.06
CA ILE A 136 0.36 8.72 1.89
C ILE A 136 -0.65 8.57 3.03
N PHE A 137 -1.83 8.02 2.79
CA PHE A 137 -2.81 7.79 3.86
C PHE A 137 -2.27 6.85 4.93
N ILE A 138 -1.60 5.76 4.54
CA ILE A 138 -0.96 4.84 5.48
C ILE A 138 0.19 5.54 6.24
N LEU A 139 1.00 6.34 5.55
CA LEU A 139 2.07 7.13 6.17
C LEU A 139 1.52 8.04 7.27
N ILE A 140 0.44 8.76 6.99
CA ILE A 140 -0.21 9.63 7.99
C ILE A 140 -0.69 8.81 9.19
N ALA A 141 -1.35 7.67 8.95
CA ALA A 141 -1.84 6.80 10.02
C ALA A 141 -0.70 6.33 10.92
N VAL A 142 0.38 5.79 10.33
CA VAL A 142 1.55 5.28 11.05
C VAL A 142 2.27 6.40 11.80
N ALA A 143 2.44 7.57 11.18
CA ALA A 143 3.13 8.70 11.78
C ALA A 143 2.35 9.29 12.97
N VAL A 144 1.04 9.49 12.82
CA VAL A 144 0.18 10.01 13.91
C VAL A 144 0.14 9.02 15.06
N PHE A 145 -0.01 7.71 14.77
CA PHE A 145 0.00 6.68 15.80
C PHE A 145 1.33 6.67 16.57
N ALA A 146 2.47 6.64 15.86
CA ALA A 146 3.78 6.61 16.50
C ALA A 146 4.05 7.85 17.34
N ALA A 147 3.68 9.05 16.85
CA ALA A 147 3.88 10.29 17.58
C ALA A 147 3.07 10.31 18.88
N LYS A 148 1.78 9.99 18.80
CA LYS A 148 0.88 9.97 19.96
C LYS A 148 1.25 8.89 20.97
N GLN A 149 1.60 7.70 20.48
CA GLN A 149 1.99 6.59 21.34
C GLN A 149 3.25 6.91 22.16
N ASN A 150 4.25 7.54 21.54
CA ASN A 150 5.46 7.97 22.22
C ASN A 150 5.17 9.07 23.28
N ASP A 151 4.23 9.96 23.02
CA ASP A 151 3.83 11.00 23.97
C ASP A 151 3.08 10.40 25.18
N GLU A 152 2.13 9.49 24.93
CA GLU A 152 1.30 8.88 25.98
C GLU A 152 2.07 7.88 26.86
N LEU A 153 2.99 7.11 26.25
CA LEU A 153 3.77 6.09 26.95
C LEU A 153 5.22 6.53 27.25
N ALA A 154 5.48 7.83 27.36
CA ALA A 154 6.84 8.35 27.58
C ALA A 154 7.56 7.76 28.81
N ASN A 155 6.81 7.23 29.80
CA ASN A 155 7.33 6.66 31.06
C ASN A 155 7.06 5.15 31.17
N VAL A 156 6.64 4.48 30.10
CA VAL A 156 6.31 3.06 30.09
C VAL A 156 7.12 2.37 28.99
N ASP A 157 7.78 1.25 29.32
CA ASP A 157 8.45 0.44 28.34
C ASP A 157 7.41 -0.27 27.47
N PHE A 158 7.42 0.03 26.16
CA PHE A 158 6.56 -0.61 25.17
C PHE A 158 7.33 -1.00 23.91
N THR A 159 6.79 -1.91 23.15
CA THR A 159 7.36 -2.36 21.87
C THR A 159 6.33 -2.30 20.76
N TYR A 160 6.73 -1.77 19.59
CA TYR A 160 5.93 -1.91 18.38
C TYR A 160 5.94 -3.36 17.92
N HIS A 161 4.75 -3.86 17.58
CA HIS A 161 4.56 -5.25 17.20
C HIS A 161 4.39 -5.43 15.69
N PHE A 162 4.25 -6.67 15.22
CA PHE A 162 4.27 -7.00 13.79
C PHE A 162 3.23 -6.28 12.95
N ALA A 163 2.01 -6.04 13.46
CA ALA A 163 0.95 -5.40 12.68
C ALA A 163 1.31 -3.94 12.30
N PHE A 164 1.94 -3.19 13.21
CA PHE A 164 2.49 -1.88 12.91
C PHE A 164 3.59 -1.96 11.84
N ALA A 165 4.50 -2.93 11.94
CA ALA A 165 5.55 -3.14 10.95
C ALA A 165 4.97 -3.50 9.56
N PHE A 166 3.91 -4.32 9.49
CA PHE A 166 3.25 -4.65 8.22
C PHE A 166 2.58 -3.44 7.57
N SER A 167 2.03 -2.51 8.35
CA SER A 167 1.51 -1.24 7.80
C SER A 167 2.63 -0.38 7.18
N ILE A 168 3.82 -0.36 7.79
CA ILE A 168 5.00 0.33 7.21
C ILE A 168 5.44 -0.37 5.91
N ILE A 169 5.50 -1.70 5.89
CA ILE A 169 5.86 -2.47 4.69
C ILE A 169 4.84 -2.23 3.58
N ALA A 170 3.54 -2.19 3.90
CA ALA A 170 2.47 -1.86 2.95
C ALA A 170 2.68 -0.48 2.30
N MET A 171 3.00 0.53 3.11
CA MET A 171 3.31 1.87 2.65
C MET A 171 4.50 1.89 1.68
N ILE A 172 5.61 1.27 2.06
CA ILE A 172 6.82 1.21 1.22
C ILE A 172 6.52 0.48 -0.09
N THR A 173 5.80 -0.63 -0.03
CA THR A 173 5.42 -1.44 -1.20
C THR A 173 4.48 -0.66 -2.13
N ALA A 174 3.56 0.15 -1.58
CA ALA A 174 2.68 1.02 -2.36
C ALA A 174 3.47 2.10 -3.13
N PHE A 175 4.43 2.75 -2.48
CA PHE A 175 5.32 3.71 -3.16
C PHE A 175 6.19 3.05 -4.22
N ALA A 176 6.73 1.86 -3.95
CA ALA A 176 7.49 1.09 -4.93
C ALA A 176 6.64 0.74 -6.16
N ALA A 177 5.40 0.28 -5.96
CA ALA A 177 4.46 -0.01 -7.04
C ALA A 177 4.17 1.23 -7.90
N GLY A 178 3.87 2.36 -7.27
CA GLY A 178 3.69 3.65 -7.95
C GLY A 178 4.91 4.07 -8.75
N GLY A 179 6.11 3.89 -8.19
CA GLY A 179 7.39 4.15 -8.85
C GLY A 179 7.64 3.28 -10.07
N VAL A 180 7.35 1.97 -9.99
CA VAL A 180 7.46 1.04 -11.12
C VAL A 180 6.47 1.42 -12.24
N MET A 181 5.22 1.77 -11.89
CA MET A 181 4.23 2.26 -12.86
C MET A 181 4.68 3.57 -13.52
N LEU A 182 5.25 4.49 -12.75
CA LEU A 182 5.78 5.74 -13.29
C LEU A 182 6.95 5.49 -14.27
N PHE A 183 7.84 4.54 -13.92
CA PHE A 183 8.92 4.15 -14.79
C PHE A 183 8.42 3.48 -16.08
N SER A 184 7.39 2.62 -16.00
CA SER A 184 6.79 2.00 -17.19
C SER A 184 6.23 3.06 -18.15
N MET A 185 5.68 4.16 -17.63
CA MET A 185 5.17 5.28 -18.43
C MET A 185 6.25 5.99 -19.24
N THR A 186 7.50 6.01 -18.77
CA THR A 186 8.62 6.63 -19.52
C THR A 186 9.11 5.76 -20.68
N LYS A 187 8.63 4.50 -20.75
CA LYS A 187 8.93 3.54 -21.82
C LYS A 187 7.80 3.42 -22.87
N GLU A 188 6.61 3.96 -22.60
CA GLU A 188 5.49 4.09 -23.55
C GLU A 188 5.63 5.38 -24.38
#